data_353dcdf07d3ea4f4508422ef087f28a5
#
_entry.id   353dcdf07d3ea4f4508422ef087f28a5
#
_cell.length_a   1.000
_cell.length_b   1.000
_cell.length_c   1.000
_cell.angle_alpha   90.00
_cell.angle_beta   90.00
_cell.angle_gamma   90.00
#
_symmetry.space_group_name_H-M   'P 1'
#
loop_
_entity.id
_entity.type
_entity.pdbx_description
1 polymer ?
#
loop_
_entity_poly.entity_id
_entity_poly.type
_entity_poly.pdbx_seq_one_letter_code
_entity_poly.pdbx_strand_id
1 'polypeptide(L)'
;CSSDLLFTDYAHKKRFVWLPEGTKATYNGDGKILELPVGAAIIKTFYYDAVQPSNTRRVMETRIMIRKVEGWIFAEYIWNDEQTEAYLDLAGSNMPISFMENNVMKTANYRFPNLAQCVTCHKTRDIATGTYSNSPIGIKPQNINFNYTYSTGTKNQLTHWKELGLVENNFSLPSPSKTTINYNDTSQPLELRVRSYFDINCAHCHTELGHCYYRPMRFSFSESENNPTNMGVCVPTADMQDFPPALSKIVTPGNINRSMLYYRVNTENETFMMPLHGRSIIHEEGVLLIKDWINSLQPCN
;
A
#
# COMPACT_ATOMS: atom_id res chain seq x y z
N CYS A 1 -10.70 -8.40 -2.31
CA CYS A 1 -10.01 -8.27 -1.00
C CYS A 1 -9.71 -6.83 -0.70
N SER A 2 -10.11 -6.28 0.46
CA SER A 2 -9.73 -4.92 0.85
C SER A 2 -8.21 -4.70 0.90
N SER A 3 -7.43 -5.75 1.13
CA SER A 3 -5.96 -5.72 1.11
C SER A 3 -5.34 -5.62 -0.30
N ASP A 4 -6.12 -5.73 -1.38
CA ASP A 4 -5.64 -5.62 -2.76
C ASP A 4 -5.51 -4.17 -3.25
N LEU A 5 -5.81 -3.21 -2.40
CA LEU A 5 -6.00 -1.82 -2.77
C LEU A 5 -4.69 -0.99 -2.86
N LEU A 6 -3.51 -1.58 -2.61
CA LEU A 6 -2.25 -0.91 -2.94
C LEU A 6 -2.14 -0.77 -4.45
N PHE A 7 -2.18 0.46 -4.94
CA PHE A 7 -2.10 0.74 -6.36
C PHE A 7 -0.71 0.41 -6.94
N THR A 8 -0.71 -0.26 -8.06
CA THR A 8 0.49 -0.61 -8.85
C THR A 8 0.02 -0.76 -10.30
N ASP A 9 -0.20 0.35 -10.99
CA ASP A 9 -0.59 0.40 -12.40
C ASP A 9 -1.76 -0.54 -12.76
N TYR A 10 -2.77 -0.66 -11.86
CA TYR A 10 -3.91 -1.59 -11.97
C TYR A 10 -3.57 -3.08 -11.96
N ALA A 11 -2.32 -3.48 -11.74
CA ALA A 11 -1.99 -4.89 -11.61
C ALA A 11 -2.77 -5.53 -10.47
N HIS A 12 -3.42 -6.66 -10.73
CA HIS A 12 -4.04 -7.50 -9.72
C HIS A 12 -2.98 -8.21 -8.88
N LYS A 13 -3.36 -8.65 -7.68
CA LYS A 13 -2.41 -9.25 -6.74
C LYS A 13 -3.00 -10.46 -6.04
N LYS A 14 -2.22 -11.54 -5.97
CA LYS A 14 -2.47 -12.64 -5.03
C LYS A 14 -1.44 -12.56 -3.91
N ARG A 15 -1.87 -12.84 -2.67
CA ARG A 15 -1.02 -12.79 -1.48
C ARG A 15 -1.16 -14.06 -0.68
N PHE A 16 -0.02 -14.52 -0.18
CA PHE A 16 0.06 -15.67 0.70
C PHE A 16 1.01 -15.35 1.85
N VAL A 17 0.71 -15.94 3.00
CA VAL A 17 1.59 -15.96 4.16
C VAL A 17 1.87 -17.41 4.49
N TRP A 18 3.15 -17.73 4.64
CA TRP A 18 3.60 -19.03 5.10
C TRP A 18 4.29 -18.87 6.45
N LEU A 19 3.98 -19.75 7.39
CA LEU A 19 4.61 -19.81 8.70
C LEU A 19 5.21 -21.19 8.91
N PRO A 20 6.39 -21.30 9.55
CA PRO A 20 6.92 -22.58 9.99
C PRO A 20 5.92 -23.33 10.88
N GLU A 21 5.89 -24.64 10.74
CA GLU A 21 4.99 -25.50 11.55
C GLU A 21 5.14 -25.23 13.04
N GLY A 22 4.03 -25.19 13.75
CA GLY A 22 3.97 -24.93 15.20
C GLY A 22 4.21 -23.50 15.63
N THR A 23 4.48 -22.57 14.70
CA THR A 23 4.68 -21.15 15.00
C THR A 23 3.43 -20.32 14.74
N LYS A 24 3.39 -19.10 15.33
CA LYS A 24 2.27 -18.16 15.21
C LYS A 24 2.79 -16.74 15.01
N ALA A 25 1.99 -15.91 14.37
CA ALA A 25 2.20 -14.48 14.36
C ALA A 25 1.76 -13.87 15.70
N THR A 26 2.52 -12.88 16.20
CA THR A 26 2.22 -12.15 17.43
C THR A 26 1.47 -10.86 17.12
N TYR A 27 0.43 -10.58 17.91
CA TYR A 27 -0.36 -9.36 17.83
C TYR A 27 0.25 -8.26 18.71
N ASN A 28 0.57 -7.12 18.10
CA ASN A 28 1.21 -5.95 18.76
C ASN A 28 0.33 -4.70 18.76
N GLY A 29 -0.96 -4.82 18.44
CA GLY A 29 -1.93 -3.73 18.35
C GLY A 29 -2.49 -3.55 16.93
N ASP A 30 -3.68 -2.96 16.81
CA ASP A 30 -4.43 -2.86 15.55
C ASP A 30 -3.70 -2.07 14.46
N GLY A 31 -3.01 -1.00 14.84
CA GLY A 31 -2.24 -0.14 13.92
C GLY A 31 -0.87 -0.69 13.54
N LYS A 32 -0.43 -1.79 14.14
CA LYS A 32 0.90 -2.37 13.96
C LYS A 32 0.85 -3.62 13.08
N ILE A 33 1.96 -3.87 12.41
CA ILE A 33 2.16 -5.09 11.62
C ILE A 33 2.20 -6.30 12.57
N LEU A 34 1.52 -7.38 12.20
CA LEU A 34 1.68 -8.67 12.90
C LEU A 34 3.15 -9.10 12.84
N GLU A 35 3.72 -9.43 13.97
CA GLU A 35 5.09 -9.92 14.02
C GLU A 35 5.11 -11.41 13.63
N LEU A 36 5.75 -11.70 12.49
CA LEU A 36 5.87 -13.05 11.99
C LEU A 36 7.15 -13.70 12.53
N PRO A 37 7.11 -15.02 12.82
CA PRO A 37 8.26 -15.76 13.34
C PRO A 37 9.41 -15.83 12.32
N VAL A 38 10.62 -16.09 12.80
CA VAL A 38 11.77 -16.41 11.94
C VAL A 38 11.43 -17.61 11.07
N GLY A 39 11.77 -17.54 9.79
CA GLY A 39 11.42 -18.53 8.78
C GLY A 39 10.13 -18.21 8.04
N ALA A 40 9.26 -17.34 8.55
CA ALA A 40 8.03 -16.96 7.84
C ALA A 40 8.32 -16.31 6.48
N ALA A 41 7.39 -16.49 5.55
CA ALA A 41 7.44 -15.86 4.23
C ALA A 41 6.13 -15.17 3.88
N ILE A 42 6.25 -14.02 3.22
CA ILE A 42 5.14 -13.30 2.60
C ILE A 42 5.37 -13.32 1.10
N ILE A 43 4.38 -13.79 0.35
CA ILE A 43 4.46 -13.99 -1.09
C ILE A 43 3.40 -13.13 -1.76
N LYS A 44 3.77 -12.39 -2.80
CA LYS A 44 2.88 -11.49 -3.52
C LYS A 44 3.12 -11.63 -5.02
N THR A 45 2.12 -12.15 -5.73
CA THR A 45 2.16 -12.30 -7.19
C THR A 45 1.35 -11.20 -7.85
N PHE A 46 1.94 -10.51 -8.81
CA PHE A 46 1.32 -9.45 -9.61
C PHE A 46 0.97 -9.98 -10.99
N TYR A 47 -0.21 -9.64 -11.48
CA TYR A 47 -0.67 -10.08 -12.78
C TYR A 47 -1.68 -9.09 -13.37
N TYR A 48 -1.84 -9.13 -14.68
CA TYR A 48 -2.92 -8.48 -15.39
C TYR A 48 -3.83 -9.53 -16.01
N ASP A 49 -5.12 -9.26 -16.01
CA ASP A 49 -6.09 -9.94 -16.87
C ASP A 49 -6.20 -9.19 -18.21
N ALA A 50 -6.69 -9.87 -19.25
CA ALA A 50 -6.99 -9.27 -20.55
C ALA A 50 -5.83 -8.45 -21.18
N VAL A 51 -4.59 -8.96 -21.09
CA VAL A 51 -3.40 -8.35 -21.72
C VAL A 51 -3.49 -8.48 -23.22
N GLN A 52 -3.20 -7.38 -23.92
CA GLN A 52 -3.31 -7.32 -25.38
C GLN A 52 -2.01 -7.73 -26.06
N PRO A 53 -2.04 -8.31 -27.28
CA PRO A 53 -3.25 -8.54 -28.12
C PRO A 53 -4.00 -9.84 -27.81
N SER A 54 -3.44 -10.74 -27.00
CA SER A 54 -3.98 -12.09 -26.77
C SER A 54 -5.26 -12.10 -25.92
N ASN A 55 -5.55 -11.02 -25.22
CA ASN A 55 -6.65 -10.88 -24.26
C ASN A 55 -6.62 -11.97 -23.17
N THR A 56 -5.42 -12.33 -22.72
CA THR A 56 -5.17 -13.38 -21.73
C THR A 56 -4.55 -12.82 -20.45
N ARG A 57 -4.55 -13.64 -19.39
CA ARG A 57 -3.81 -13.31 -18.16
C ARG A 57 -2.30 -13.42 -18.40
N ARG A 58 -1.57 -12.42 -17.85
CA ARG A 58 -0.10 -12.45 -17.77
C ARG A 58 0.32 -12.19 -16.32
N VAL A 59 1.08 -13.12 -15.76
CA VAL A 59 1.79 -12.92 -14.49
C VAL A 59 3.06 -12.13 -14.79
N MET A 60 3.25 -11.04 -14.04
CA MET A 60 4.42 -10.17 -14.22
C MET A 60 5.56 -10.63 -13.33
N GLU A 61 5.32 -10.71 -12.05
CA GLU A 61 6.32 -11.02 -11.03
C GLU A 61 5.72 -11.71 -9.80
N THR A 62 6.58 -12.37 -9.05
CA THR A 62 6.29 -12.86 -7.70
C THR A 62 7.36 -12.34 -6.75
N ARG A 63 6.97 -11.47 -5.83
CA ARG A 63 7.83 -10.95 -4.75
C ARG A 63 7.68 -11.80 -3.51
N ILE A 64 8.81 -12.08 -2.86
CA ILE A 64 8.87 -12.87 -1.64
C ILE A 64 9.66 -12.07 -0.60
N MET A 65 9.11 -11.95 0.60
CA MET A 65 9.85 -11.51 1.78
C MET A 65 10.01 -12.69 2.72
N ILE A 66 11.22 -12.92 3.20
CA ILE A 66 11.52 -14.02 4.14
C ILE A 66 12.08 -13.44 5.42
N ARG A 67 11.51 -13.83 6.56
CA ARG A 67 11.99 -13.44 7.88
C ARG A 67 13.21 -14.26 8.28
N LYS A 68 14.37 -13.65 8.33
CA LYS A 68 15.60 -14.21 8.88
C LYS A 68 15.84 -13.71 10.30
N VAL A 69 16.82 -14.27 10.99
CA VAL A 69 17.24 -13.83 12.32
C VAL A 69 17.65 -12.36 12.28
N GLU A 70 18.38 -11.96 11.25
CA GLU A 70 18.93 -10.61 11.06
C GLU A 70 17.88 -9.61 10.50
N GLY A 71 16.68 -10.05 10.13
CA GLY A 71 15.65 -9.20 9.57
C GLY A 71 14.96 -9.81 8.35
N TRP A 72 14.27 -8.95 7.57
CA TRP A 72 13.59 -9.38 6.36
C TRP A 72 14.49 -9.22 5.13
N ILE A 73 14.53 -10.23 4.29
CA ILE A 73 15.18 -10.20 2.98
C ILE A 73 14.14 -10.23 1.87
N PHE A 74 14.53 -9.74 0.69
CA PHE A 74 13.68 -9.68 -0.50
C PHE A 74 14.17 -10.69 -1.55
N ALA A 75 13.22 -11.24 -2.28
CA ALA A 75 13.44 -11.93 -3.55
C ALA A 75 12.33 -11.52 -4.51
N GLU A 76 12.68 -11.21 -5.74
CA GLU A 76 11.74 -10.88 -6.82
C GLU A 76 12.00 -11.80 -7.99
N TYR A 77 10.95 -12.48 -8.44
CA TYR A 77 10.98 -13.41 -9.55
C TYR A 77 10.14 -12.86 -10.69
N ILE A 78 10.78 -12.58 -11.82
CA ILE A 78 10.13 -12.09 -13.04
C ILE A 78 9.76 -13.28 -13.90
N TRP A 79 8.49 -13.38 -14.31
CA TRP A 79 7.98 -14.47 -15.14
C TRP A 79 8.37 -14.28 -16.60
N ASN A 80 8.80 -15.37 -17.25
CA ASN A 80 9.10 -15.39 -18.67
C ASN A 80 7.85 -15.19 -19.54
N ASP A 81 8.05 -14.97 -20.85
CA ASP A 81 6.93 -14.72 -21.78
C ASP A 81 6.03 -15.94 -21.95
N GLU A 82 6.60 -17.15 -21.87
CA GLU A 82 5.88 -18.43 -21.95
C GLU A 82 5.05 -18.72 -20.69
N GLN A 83 5.22 -17.96 -19.62
CA GLN A 83 4.52 -18.11 -18.34
C GLN A 83 4.75 -19.50 -17.67
N THR A 84 5.90 -20.10 -17.90
CA THR A 84 6.29 -21.43 -17.42
C THR A 84 7.29 -21.36 -16.26
N GLU A 85 8.13 -20.31 -16.24
CA GLU A 85 9.23 -20.16 -15.28
C GLU A 85 9.37 -18.70 -14.85
N ALA A 86 9.97 -18.49 -13.68
CA ALA A 86 10.30 -17.16 -13.17
C ALA A 86 11.74 -17.11 -12.67
N TYR A 87 12.43 -16.02 -12.98
CA TYR A 87 13.86 -15.85 -12.69
C TYR A 87 14.07 -14.75 -11.65
N LEU A 88 14.98 -15.03 -10.70
CA LEU A 88 15.37 -14.06 -9.69
C LEU A 88 16.04 -12.85 -10.34
N ASP A 89 15.46 -11.68 -10.14
CA ASP A 89 16.03 -10.41 -10.58
C ASP A 89 15.78 -9.33 -9.50
N LEU A 90 16.84 -8.63 -9.12
CA LEU A 90 16.81 -7.49 -8.19
C LEU A 90 17.49 -6.25 -8.79
N ALA A 91 17.82 -6.30 -10.09
CA ALA A 91 18.42 -5.17 -10.80
C ALA A 91 17.40 -4.09 -11.13
N GLY A 92 16.15 -4.48 -11.30
CA GLY A 92 15.05 -3.61 -11.69
C GLY A 92 14.99 -3.38 -13.21
N SER A 93 13.78 -3.35 -13.74
CA SER A 93 13.52 -3.08 -15.16
C SER A 93 12.12 -2.51 -15.36
N ASN A 94 11.79 -2.18 -16.61
CA ASN A 94 10.45 -1.74 -16.99
C ASN A 94 9.94 -2.56 -18.17
N MET A 95 8.63 -2.81 -18.21
CA MET A 95 7.98 -3.52 -19.32
C MET A 95 6.71 -2.77 -19.74
N PRO A 96 6.63 -2.28 -20.97
CA PRO A 96 5.38 -1.76 -21.52
C PRO A 96 4.32 -2.86 -21.57
N ILE A 97 3.13 -2.58 -21.05
CA ILE A 97 2.01 -3.51 -21.07
C ILE A 97 0.70 -2.78 -21.40
N SER A 98 -0.09 -3.36 -22.29
CA SER A 98 -1.43 -2.88 -22.62
C SER A 98 -2.46 -3.92 -22.20
N PHE A 99 -3.50 -3.48 -21.51
CA PHE A 99 -4.52 -4.36 -20.91
C PHE A 99 -5.89 -3.67 -20.90
N MET A 100 -6.94 -4.45 -20.76
CA MET A 100 -8.28 -3.93 -20.55
C MET A 100 -8.59 -3.85 -19.06
N GLU A 101 -8.98 -2.67 -18.59
CA GLU A 101 -9.47 -2.44 -17.24
C GLU A 101 -10.85 -1.79 -17.30
N ASN A 102 -11.88 -2.44 -16.74
CA ASN A 102 -13.27 -1.97 -16.81
C ASN A 102 -13.75 -1.60 -18.24
N ASN A 103 -13.39 -2.42 -19.23
CA ASN A 103 -13.65 -2.21 -20.67
C ASN A 103 -12.94 -0.97 -21.29
N VAL A 104 -11.95 -0.42 -20.60
CA VAL A 104 -11.09 0.66 -21.12
C VAL A 104 -9.69 0.13 -21.37
N MET A 105 -9.14 0.41 -22.58
CA MET A 105 -7.74 0.11 -22.87
C MET A 105 -6.85 1.02 -22.06
N LYS A 106 -5.98 0.45 -21.25
CA LYS A 106 -4.91 1.15 -20.51
C LYS A 106 -3.55 0.63 -20.97
N THR A 107 -2.55 1.52 -20.89
CA THR A 107 -1.15 1.17 -21.14
C THR A 107 -0.33 1.70 -19.98
N ALA A 108 0.54 0.85 -19.44
CA ALA A 108 1.47 1.22 -18.37
C ALA A 108 2.89 0.79 -18.77
N ASN A 109 3.88 1.49 -18.23
CA ASN A 109 5.26 1.02 -18.27
C ASN A 109 5.57 0.33 -16.93
N TYR A 110 5.10 -0.91 -16.80
CA TYR A 110 5.17 -1.65 -15.54
C TYR A 110 6.59 -1.71 -15.01
N ARG A 111 6.78 -1.34 -13.75
CA ARG A 111 8.10 -1.28 -13.11
C ARG A 111 8.33 -2.50 -12.22
N PHE A 112 9.33 -3.29 -12.59
CA PHE A 112 9.96 -4.25 -11.68
C PHE A 112 10.96 -3.49 -10.81
N PRO A 113 10.80 -3.42 -9.48
CA PRO A 113 11.66 -2.60 -8.65
C PRO A 113 13.04 -3.23 -8.45
N ASN A 114 14.06 -2.41 -8.37
CA ASN A 114 15.35 -2.88 -7.87
C ASN A 114 15.35 -2.96 -6.33
N LEU A 115 16.39 -3.58 -5.76
CA LEU A 115 16.50 -3.77 -4.31
C LEU A 115 16.41 -2.44 -3.51
N ALA A 116 17.01 -1.35 -4.00
CA ALA A 116 16.95 -0.05 -3.33
C ALA A 116 15.52 0.51 -3.30
N GLN A 117 14.74 0.30 -4.35
CA GLN A 117 13.33 0.70 -4.42
C GLN A 117 12.46 -0.16 -3.48
N CYS A 118 12.75 -1.46 -3.33
CA CYS A 118 12.10 -2.29 -2.32
C CYS A 118 12.35 -1.72 -0.91
N VAL A 119 13.60 -1.43 -0.59
CA VAL A 119 14.01 -0.87 0.70
C VAL A 119 13.33 0.48 0.96
N THR A 120 13.18 1.36 -0.03
CA THR A 120 12.53 2.66 0.14
C THR A 120 11.13 2.53 0.77
N CYS A 121 10.33 1.57 0.32
CA CYS A 121 8.97 1.35 0.85
C CYS A 121 8.95 0.49 2.11
N HIS A 122 9.88 -0.45 2.24
CA HIS A 122 9.90 -1.44 3.32
C HIS A 122 10.81 -1.08 4.49
N LYS A 123 11.51 0.06 4.42
CA LYS A 123 12.41 0.53 5.47
C LYS A 123 11.64 0.98 6.70
N THR A 124 12.06 0.49 7.85
CA THR A 124 11.62 0.98 9.16
C THR A 124 12.82 1.39 10.00
N ARG A 125 12.64 2.41 10.83
CA ARG A 125 13.65 2.98 11.71
C ARG A 125 13.40 2.55 13.16
N ASP A 126 14.43 2.14 13.85
CA ASP A 126 14.43 2.05 15.30
C ASP A 126 14.78 3.43 15.89
N ILE A 127 13.89 4.01 16.69
CA ILE A 127 14.08 5.36 17.25
C ILE A 127 15.22 5.39 18.27
N ALA A 128 15.36 4.33 19.06
CA ALA A 128 16.34 4.29 20.15
C ALA A 128 17.77 4.16 19.64
N THR A 129 17.97 3.35 18.60
CA THR A 129 19.31 3.08 18.04
C THR A 129 19.62 3.89 16.79
N GLY A 130 18.59 4.44 16.14
CA GLY A 130 18.72 5.11 14.83
C GLY A 130 18.98 4.13 13.67
N THR A 131 19.03 2.83 13.94
CA THR A 131 19.29 1.81 12.92
C THR A 131 18.08 1.57 12.03
N TYR A 132 18.30 0.99 10.86
CA TYR A 132 17.26 0.68 9.91
C TYR A 132 17.17 -0.83 9.65
N SER A 133 15.94 -1.31 9.49
CA SER A 133 15.65 -2.67 9.09
C SER A 133 14.54 -2.69 8.03
N ASN A 134 14.33 -3.83 7.40
CA ASN A 134 13.19 -4.03 6.50
C ASN A 134 11.98 -4.52 7.27
N SER A 135 10.78 -4.13 6.85
CA SER A 135 9.50 -4.52 7.45
C SER A 135 8.46 -4.84 6.38
N PRO A 136 7.56 -5.79 6.60
CA PRO A 136 6.41 -5.99 5.74
C PRO A 136 5.51 -4.75 5.69
N ILE A 137 4.65 -4.69 4.67
CA ILE A 137 3.62 -3.66 4.50
C ILE A 137 2.25 -4.33 4.50
N GLY A 138 1.29 -3.73 5.21
CA GLY A 138 -0.14 -4.05 5.09
C GLY A 138 -0.63 -5.29 5.84
N ILE A 139 0.22 -6.09 6.46
CA ILE A 139 -0.19 -7.22 7.30
C ILE A 139 -0.54 -6.75 8.73
N LYS A 140 -1.46 -5.80 8.82
CA LYS A 140 -1.98 -5.25 10.07
C LYS A 140 -3.34 -5.85 10.38
N PRO A 141 -3.72 -6.09 11.64
CA PRO A 141 -5.04 -6.63 11.99
C PRO A 141 -6.19 -5.86 11.34
N GLN A 142 -6.13 -4.53 11.36
CA GLN A 142 -7.14 -3.66 10.74
C GLN A 142 -7.29 -3.86 9.22
N ASN A 143 -6.23 -4.29 8.52
CA ASN A 143 -6.22 -4.44 7.07
C ASN A 143 -6.63 -5.85 6.62
N ILE A 144 -6.66 -6.82 7.54
CA ILE A 144 -7.06 -8.20 7.29
C ILE A 144 -8.35 -8.59 8.02
N ASN A 145 -8.99 -7.64 8.71
CA ASN A 145 -10.27 -7.83 9.40
C ASN A 145 -11.45 -7.65 8.43
N PHE A 146 -11.52 -8.49 7.41
CA PHE A 146 -12.59 -8.47 6.40
C PHE A 146 -12.97 -9.89 5.99
N ASN A 147 -14.13 -10.03 5.35
CA ASN A 147 -14.60 -11.33 4.85
C ASN A 147 -13.85 -11.72 3.58
N TYR A 148 -13.28 -12.91 3.58
CA TYR A 148 -12.60 -13.52 2.44
C TYR A 148 -13.29 -14.83 2.06
N THR A 149 -13.41 -15.09 0.75
CA THR A 149 -13.99 -16.34 0.25
C THR A 149 -12.89 -17.36 0.02
N TYR A 150 -12.86 -18.33 0.92
CA TYR A 150 -12.03 -19.55 0.84
C TYR A 150 -12.74 -20.64 0.06
N SER A 151 -12.05 -21.71 -0.29
CA SER A 151 -12.67 -22.92 -0.88
C SER A 151 -13.72 -23.55 0.03
N THR A 152 -13.63 -23.31 1.33
CA THR A 152 -14.55 -23.83 2.36
C THR A 152 -15.69 -22.87 2.71
N GLY A 153 -15.80 -21.73 2.03
CA GLY A 153 -16.83 -20.70 2.29
C GLY A 153 -16.25 -19.36 2.71
N THR A 154 -17.12 -18.37 2.89
CA THR A 154 -16.72 -17.02 3.29
C THR A 154 -16.58 -16.89 4.79
N LYS A 155 -15.41 -16.43 5.25
CA LYS A 155 -15.11 -16.16 6.67
C LYS A 155 -14.35 -14.84 6.81
N ASN A 156 -14.45 -14.19 7.97
CA ASN A 156 -13.56 -13.11 8.32
C ASN A 156 -12.11 -13.65 8.36
N GLN A 157 -11.20 -13.00 7.62
CA GLN A 157 -9.85 -13.51 7.44
C GLN A 157 -9.06 -13.57 8.75
N LEU A 158 -9.17 -12.55 9.60
CA LEU A 158 -8.46 -12.52 10.88
C LEU A 158 -8.99 -13.57 11.85
N THR A 159 -10.32 -13.76 11.89
CA THR A 159 -10.96 -14.85 12.65
C THR A 159 -10.48 -16.22 12.16
N HIS A 160 -10.44 -16.39 10.84
CA HIS A 160 -9.99 -17.65 10.24
C HIS A 160 -8.52 -17.96 10.59
N TRP A 161 -7.66 -16.96 10.60
CA TRP A 161 -6.27 -17.13 11.03
C TRP A 161 -6.14 -17.49 12.51
N LYS A 162 -7.00 -16.93 13.38
CA LYS A 162 -7.07 -17.34 14.80
C LYS A 162 -7.52 -18.80 14.95
N GLU A 163 -8.54 -19.22 14.21
CA GLU A 163 -9.05 -20.61 14.21
C GLU A 163 -7.98 -21.60 13.74
N LEU A 164 -7.19 -21.24 12.73
CA LEU A 164 -6.09 -22.07 12.22
C LEU A 164 -4.83 -22.02 13.09
N GLY A 165 -4.81 -21.20 14.15
CA GLY A 165 -3.65 -21.03 15.00
C GLY A 165 -2.47 -20.32 14.33
N LEU A 166 -2.71 -19.56 13.24
CA LEU A 166 -1.68 -18.79 12.53
C LEU A 166 -1.35 -17.47 13.23
N VAL A 167 -2.22 -17.00 14.10
CA VAL A 167 -2.01 -15.80 14.94
C VAL A 167 -2.42 -16.13 16.38
N GLU A 168 -1.81 -15.45 17.34
CA GLU A 168 -2.18 -15.56 18.75
C GLU A 168 -3.66 -15.25 18.96
N ASN A 169 -4.28 -15.90 19.95
CA ASN A 169 -5.71 -15.78 20.22
C ASN A 169 -6.02 -14.90 21.44
N ASN A 170 -5.09 -14.06 21.84
CA ASN A 170 -5.13 -13.25 23.08
C ASN A 170 -5.61 -11.81 22.87
N PHE A 171 -6.21 -11.49 21.73
CA PHE A 171 -6.73 -10.16 21.41
C PHE A 171 -8.14 -10.22 20.81
N SER A 172 -8.89 -9.11 20.92
CA SER A 172 -10.17 -8.93 20.23
C SER A 172 -9.95 -8.44 18.79
N LEU A 173 -10.90 -8.76 17.90
CA LEU A 173 -10.88 -8.19 16.55
C LEU A 173 -11.00 -6.66 16.60
N PRO A 174 -10.34 -5.93 15.71
CA PRO A 174 -10.58 -4.49 15.55
C PRO A 174 -12.07 -4.22 15.35
N SER A 175 -12.58 -3.16 15.99
CA SER A 175 -13.96 -2.73 15.75
C SER A 175 -14.15 -2.24 14.32
N PRO A 176 -15.37 -2.16 13.78
CA PRO A 176 -15.62 -1.64 12.43
C PRO A 176 -15.01 -0.25 12.20
N SER A 177 -15.05 0.64 13.19
CA SER A 177 -14.46 1.99 13.11
C SER A 177 -12.92 1.99 13.13
N LYS A 178 -12.30 0.89 13.55
CA LYS A 178 -10.85 0.68 13.57
C LYS A 178 -10.36 -0.25 12.46
N THR A 179 -11.22 -0.57 11.49
CA THR A 179 -10.95 -1.46 10.37
C THR A 179 -10.91 -0.66 9.07
N THR A 180 -9.90 -0.89 8.24
CA THR A 180 -9.84 -0.30 6.91
C THR A 180 -10.93 -0.91 6.02
N ILE A 181 -11.47 -0.10 5.12
CA ILE A 181 -12.55 -0.48 4.21
C ILE A 181 -12.08 -0.41 2.75
N ASN A 182 -12.88 -0.97 1.86
CA ASN A 182 -12.72 -0.73 0.43
C ASN A 182 -13.02 0.75 0.14
N TYR A 183 -12.02 1.51 -0.29
CA TYR A 183 -12.18 2.94 -0.60
C TYR A 183 -13.14 3.20 -1.77
N ASN A 184 -13.44 2.20 -2.61
CA ASN A 184 -14.43 2.29 -3.68
C ASN A 184 -15.87 2.07 -3.20
N ASP A 185 -16.08 1.60 -1.96
CA ASP A 185 -17.42 1.44 -1.40
C ASP A 185 -18.03 2.80 -1.05
N THR A 186 -18.83 3.35 -1.96
CA THR A 186 -19.47 4.66 -1.81
C THR A 186 -20.57 4.70 -0.75
N SER A 187 -20.98 3.56 -0.20
CA SER A 187 -21.90 3.49 0.94
C SER A 187 -21.23 3.90 2.27
N GLN A 188 -19.89 3.92 2.30
CA GLN A 188 -19.11 4.27 3.47
C GLN A 188 -18.77 5.77 3.52
N PRO A 189 -18.56 6.34 4.71
CA PRO A 189 -18.16 7.74 4.87
C PRO A 189 -16.88 8.08 4.08
N LEU A 190 -16.89 9.22 3.40
CA LEU A 190 -15.79 9.68 2.55
C LEU A 190 -14.45 9.74 3.32
N GLU A 191 -14.45 10.24 4.54
CA GLU A 191 -13.25 10.32 5.39
C GLU A 191 -12.67 8.91 5.67
N LEU A 192 -13.52 7.96 6.01
CA LEU A 192 -13.10 6.58 6.28
C LEU A 192 -12.49 5.93 5.03
N ARG A 193 -13.07 6.19 3.85
CA ARG A 193 -12.55 5.73 2.56
C ARG A 193 -11.17 6.32 2.26
N VAL A 194 -11.01 7.62 2.46
CA VAL A 194 -9.72 8.32 2.23
C VAL A 194 -8.65 7.85 3.21
N ARG A 195 -8.96 7.72 4.49
CA ARG A 195 -8.03 7.20 5.50
C ARG A 195 -7.60 5.77 5.19
N SER A 196 -8.53 4.93 4.74
CA SER A 196 -8.21 3.56 4.28
C SER A 196 -7.30 3.56 3.06
N TYR A 197 -7.55 4.45 2.10
CA TYR A 197 -6.70 4.62 0.93
C TYR A 197 -5.28 5.08 1.31
N PHE A 198 -5.17 6.04 2.23
CA PHE A 198 -3.88 6.55 2.69
C PHE A 198 -3.10 5.51 3.50
N ASP A 199 -3.75 4.74 4.36
CA ASP A 199 -3.06 3.66 5.10
C ASP A 199 -2.40 2.66 4.16
N ILE A 200 -3.11 2.29 3.10
CA ILE A 200 -2.65 1.27 2.17
C ILE A 200 -1.59 1.80 1.20
N ASN A 201 -1.74 3.04 0.71
CA ASN A 201 -0.92 3.56 -0.38
C ASN A 201 0.20 4.53 0.08
N CYS A 202 0.12 5.10 1.28
CA CYS A 202 1.00 6.19 1.71
C CYS A 202 1.68 5.94 3.06
N ALA A 203 0.97 5.29 4.01
CA ALA A 203 1.41 5.20 5.39
C ALA A 203 2.73 4.44 5.60
N HIS A 204 3.04 3.45 4.74
CA HIS A 204 4.29 2.70 4.84
C HIS A 204 5.54 3.58 4.73
N CYS A 205 5.46 4.71 4.01
CA CYS A 205 6.52 5.71 3.97
C CYS A 205 6.27 6.87 4.96
N HIS A 206 5.01 7.36 5.05
CA HIS A 206 4.61 8.53 5.85
C HIS A 206 4.11 8.11 7.24
N THR A 207 4.99 7.55 8.04
CA THR A 207 4.83 7.22 9.46
C THR A 207 6.11 7.59 10.20
N GLU A 208 6.06 7.65 11.53
CA GLU A 208 7.21 7.98 12.41
C GLU A 208 8.46 7.13 12.12
N LEU A 209 8.23 5.85 11.79
CA LEU A 209 9.30 4.88 11.57
C LEU A 209 9.63 4.68 10.08
N GLY A 210 8.84 5.27 9.16
CA GLY A 210 8.96 5.07 7.72
C GLY A 210 10.06 5.90 7.08
N HIS A 211 10.25 5.69 5.77
CA HIS A 211 11.25 6.41 4.97
C HIS A 211 11.08 7.93 5.04
N CYS A 212 9.85 8.43 5.06
CA CYS A 212 9.51 9.86 5.08
C CYS A 212 9.21 10.39 6.49
N TYR A 213 9.79 9.80 7.56
CA TYR A 213 9.56 10.20 8.95
C TYR A 213 9.80 11.69 9.23
N TYR A 214 10.68 12.34 8.46
CA TYR A 214 11.01 13.77 8.53
C TYR A 214 9.93 14.70 7.96
N ARG A 215 8.91 14.13 7.31
CA ARG A 215 7.73 14.87 6.83
C ARG A 215 6.64 14.87 7.90
N PRO A 216 5.79 15.92 7.96
CA PRO A 216 4.81 16.05 9.05
C PRO A 216 3.63 15.07 8.93
N MET A 217 3.36 14.50 7.75
CA MET A 217 2.20 13.62 7.55
C MET A 217 2.40 12.27 8.23
N ARG A 218 1.31 11.75 8.81
CA ARG A 218 1.20 10.42 9.42
C ARG A 218 -0.07 9.76 8.92
N PHE A 219 0.04 9.09 7.76
CA PHE A 219 -1.11 8.59 7.03
C PHE A 219 -1.62 7.23 7.52
N SER A 220 -1.05 6.65 8.57
CA SER A 220 -1.57 5.40 9.09
C SER A 220 -3.01 5.59 9.61
N PHE A 221 -3.83 4.57 9.41
CA PHE A 221 -5.25 4.61 9.73
C PHE A 221 -5.51 4.97 11.21
N SER A 222 -4.68 4.44 12.12
CA SER A 222 -4.77 4.71 13.55
C SER A 222 -4.31 6.14 13.93
N GLU A 223 -3.32 6.71 13.23
CA GLU A 223 -2.78 8.04 13.53
C GLU A 223 -3.57 9.17 12.87
N SER A 224 -4.30 8.88 11.80
CA SER A 224 -5.11 9.87 11.06
C SER A 224 -6.53 10.05 11.64
N GLU A 225 -6.95 9.22 12.59
CA GLU A 225 -8.28 9.31 13.20
C GLU A 225 -8.45 10.61 13.98
N ASN A 226 -9.46 11.40 13.62
CA ASN A 226 -9.73 12.73 14.21
C ASN A 226 -8.50 13.66 14.21
N ASN A 227 -7.55 13.44 13.32
CA ASN A 227 -6.34 14.23 13.21
C ASN A 227 -6.10 14.69 11.75
N PRO A 228 -6.77 15.75 11.30
CA PRO A 228 -6.62 16.25 9.94
C PRO A 228 -5.20 16.77 9.64
N THR A 229 -4.45 17.22 10.65
CA THR A 229 -3.05 17.64 10.50
C THR A 229 -2.16 16.47 10.07
N ASN A 230 -2.37 15.28 10.63
CA ASN A 230 -1.68 14.07 10.19
C ASN A 230 -2.00 13.70 8.73
N MET A 231 -3.17 14.11 8.23
CA MET A 231 -3.55 13.97 6.82
C MET A 231 -3.04 15.13 5.94
N GLY A 232 -2.26 16.06 6.50
CA GLY A 232 -1.68 17.20 5.79
C GLY A 232 -2.61 18.40 5.64
N VAL A 233 -3.81 18.39 6.25
CA VAL A 233 -4.79 19.48 6.15
C VAL A 233 -4.24 20.73 6.82
N CYS A 234 -4.21 21.84 6.07
CA CYS A 234 -3.69 23.14 6.49
C CYS A 234 -2.18 23.18 6.81
N VAL A 235 -1.47 22.06 6.62
CA VAL A 235 -0.03 21.97 6.91
C VAL A 235 0.76 22.65 5.78
N PRO A 236 1.69 23.58 6.10
CA PRO A 236 2.57 24.18 5.10
C PRO A 236 3.44 23.13 4.40
N THR A 237 3.74 23.38 3.13
CA THR A 237 4.72 22.60 2.37
C THR A 237 6.14 23.02 2.73
N ALA A 238 7.08 22.09 2.55
CA ALA A 238 8.51 22.34 2.61
C ALA A 238 9.15 21.97 1.27
N ASP A 239 10.37 22.47 1.01
CA ASP A 239 11.17 22.16 -0.20
C ASP A 239 10.42 22.49 -1.50
N MET A 240 10.06 23.78 -1.63
CA MET A 240 9.19 24.29 -2.70
C MET A 240 9.92 24.70 -3.98
N GLN A 241 11.26 24.57 -4.05
CA GLN A 241 12.07 25.16 -5.12
C GLN A 241 11.64 24.74 -6.53
N ASP A 242 11.19 23.50 -6.68
CA ASP A 242 10.83 22.92 -7.97
C ASP A 242 9.33 22.85 -8.21
N PHE A 243 8.52 23.39 -7.28
CA PHE A 243 7.06 23.32 -7.34
C PHE A 243 6.41 24.68 -7.58
N PRO A 244 5.23 24.71 -8.22
CA PRO A 244 4.46 25.95 -8.34
C PRO A 244 4.21 26.62 -6.97
N PRO A 245 4.47 27.95 -6.84
CA PRO A 245 4.31 28.65 -5.54
C PRO A 245 2.91 28.58 -4.95
N ALA A 246 1.90 28.33 -5.79
CA ALA A 246 0.51 28.15 -5.33
C ALA A 246 0.33 26.94 -4.42
N LEU A 247 1.20 25.92 -4.50
CA LEU A 247 1.14 24.67 -3.73
C LEU A 247 1.72 24.84 -2.31
N SER A 248 1.37 25.91 -1.62
CA SER A 248 1.95 26.29 -0.32
C SER A 248 1.47 25.45 0.87
N LYS A 249 0.48 24.59 0.69
CA LYS A 249 0.01 23.65 1.71
C LYS A 249 -0.05 22.24 1.16
N ILE A 250 0.13 21.26 2.04
CA ILE A 250 0.00 19.84 1.69
C ILE A 250 -1.42 19.55 1.23
N VAL A 251 -2.42 19.99 2.02
CA VAL A 251 -3.82 19.99 1.66
C VAL A 251 -4.42 21.36 1.97
N THR A 252 -4.93 22.03 0.95
CA THR A 252 -5.70 23.27 1.08
C THR A 252 -7.18 22.92 0.97
N PRO A 253 -7.96 23.00 2.07
CA PRO A 253 -9.39 22.72 2.06
C PRO A 253 -10.13 23.46 0.94
N GLY A 254 -11.01 22.74 0.23
CA GLY A 254 -11.82 23.27 -0.87
C GLY A 254 -11.01 23.65 -2.13
N ASN A 255 -9.69 23.39 -2.20
CA ASN A 255 -8.90 23.85 -3.35
C ASN A 255 -7.80 22.86 -3.75
N ILE A 256 -8.12 22.01 -4.72
CA ILE A 256 -7.18 21.00 -5.25
C ILE A 256 -5.98 21.64 -5.96
N ASN A 257 -6.15 22.80 -6.62
CA ASN A 257 -5.08 23.48 -7.37
C ASN A 257 -4.03 24.13 -6.45
N ARG A 258 -4.31 24.23 -5.15
CA ARG A 258 -3.41 24.72 -4.12
C ARG A 258 -2.95 23.62 -3.16
N SER A 259 -3.27 22.36 -3.45
CA SER A 259 -2.97 21.20 -2.62
C SER A 259 -1.81 20.40 -3.21
N MET A 260 -0.66 20.42 -2.56
CA MET A 260 0.54 19.66 -2.96
C MET A 260 0.25 18.16 -3.07
N LEU A 261 -0.53 17.60 -2.14
CA LEU A 261 -0.92 16.19 -2.16
C LEU A 261 -1.61 15.83 -3.48
N TYR A 262 -2.63 16.62 -3.87
CA TYR A 262 -3.36 16.39 -5.11
C TYR A 262 -2.45 16.51 -6.35
N TYR A 263 -1.62 17.53 -6.40
CA TYR A 263 -0.66 17.70 -7.49
C TYR A 263 0.24 16.47 -7.65
N ARG A 264 0.79 15.95 -6.56
CA ARG A 264 1.75 14.84 -6.58
C ARG A 264 1.12 13.50 -6.91
N VAL A 265 -0.13 13.24 -6.53
CA VAL A 265 -0.83 11.99 -6.89
C VAL A 265 -1.40 12.04 -8.31
N ASN A 266 -1.64 13.25 -8.85
CA ASN A 266 -2.24 13.49 -10.17
C ASN A 266 -1.19 13.89 -11.23
N THR A 267 0.02 13.35 -11.15
CA THR A 267 1.07 13.53 -12.15
C THR A 267 1.81 12.23 -12.41
N GLU A 268 2.25 12.03 -13.66
CA GLU A 268 3.12 10.93 -14.08
C GLU A 268 4.60 11.35 -14.14
N ASN A 269 4.90 12.62 -13.85
CA ASN A 269 6.28 13.08 -13.80
C ASN A 269 7.01 12.45 -12.62
N GLU A 270 7.98 11.57 -12.91
CA GLU A 270 8.71 10.78 -11.91
C GLU A 270 9.43 11.63 -10.86
N THR A 271 9.80 12.89 -11.18
CA THR A 271 10.40 13.82 -10.21
C THR A 271 9.43 14.27 -9.14
N PHE A 272 8.14 14.37 -9.49
CA PHE A 272 7.12 14.99 -8.63
C PHE A 272 6.08 14.00 -8.12
N MET A 273 5.89 12.87 -8.79
CA MET A 273 4.82 11.93 -8.44
C MET A 273 4.96 11.33 -7.04
N MET A 274 3.81 10.98 -6.47
CA MET A 274 3.68 10.12 -5.28
C MET A 274 2.68 8.99 -5.58
N PRO A 275 2.96 7.76 -5.14
CA PRO A 275 4.22 7.26 -4.55
C PRO A 275 5.40 7.42 -5.50
N LEU A 276 6.62 7.47 -4.94
CA LEU A 276 7.88 7.61 -5.72
C LEU A 276 8.17 6.40 -6.61
N HIS A 277 7.69 5.24 -6.21
CA HIS A 277 7.89 3.97 -6.88
C HIS A 277 6.59 3.16 -6.92
N GLY A 278 6.52 2.17 -7.80
CA GLY A 278 5.42 1.20 -7.88
C GLY A 278 4.25 1.64 -8.76
N ARG A 279 4.34 2.77 -9.46
CA ARG A 279 3.41 3.17 -10.51
C ARG A 279 4.10 3.90 -11.65
N SER A 280 3.53 3.86 -12.82
CA SER A 280 3.90 4.65 -14.00
C SER A 280 2.72 5.49 -14.54
N ILE A 281 1.50 5.13 -14.18
CA ILE A 281 0.27 5.85 -14.55
C ILE A 281 -0.50 6.35 -13.34
N ILE A 282 -1.42 7.26 -13.57
CA ILE A 282 -2.27 7.84 -12.52
C ILE A 282 -3.33 6.81 -12.07
N HIS A 283 -3.56 6.74 -10.76
CA HIS A 283 -4.68 6.02 -10.16
C HIS A 283 -5.92 6.93 -10.18
N GLU A 284 -6.70 6.86 -11.23
CA GLU A 284 -7.83 7.78 -11.49
C GLU A 284 -8.85 7.78 -10.34
N GLU A 285 -9.22 6.61 -9.83
CA GLU A 285 -10.18 6.44 -8.74
C GLU A 285 -9.65 7.01 -7.42
N GLY A 286 -8.36 6.80 -7.15
CA GLY A 286 -7.70 7.35 -5.97
C GLY A 286 -7.58 8.87 -6.03
N VAL A 287 -7.25 9.42 -7.20
CA VAL A 287 -7.20 10.87 -7.43
C VAL A 287 -8.57 11.51 -7.29
N LEU A 288 -9.62 10.88 -7.82
CA LEU A 288 -11.00 11.35 -7.66
C LEU A 288 -11.43 11.34 -6.19
N LEU A 289 -11.14 10.26 -5.47
CA LEU A 289 -11.42 10.14 -4.03
C LEU A 289 -10.76 11.27 -3.23
N ILE A 290 -9.48 11.54 -3.49
CA ILE A 290 -8.73 12.62 -2.82
C ILE A 290 -9.28 13.99 -3.18
N LYS A 291 -9.65 14.22 -4.44
CA LYS A 291 -10.31 15.45 -4.90
C LYS A 291 -11.62 15.71 -4.14
N ASP A 292 -12.49 14.71 -4.08
CA ASP A 292 -13.78 14.83 -3.41
C ASP A 292 -13.61 15.14 -1.93
N TRP A 293 -12.65 14.46 -1.29
CA TRP A 293 -12.31 14.72 0.10
C TRP A 293 -11.79 16.14 0.33
N ILE A 294 -10.82 16.62 -0.47
CA ILE A 294 -10.29 17.98 -0.34
C ILE A 294 -11.41 19.01 -0.48
N ASN A 295 -12.33 18.81 -1.43
CA ASN A 295 -13.45 19.71 -1.67
C ASN A 295 -14.49 19.71 -0.54
N SER A 296 -14.58 18.63 0.24
CA SER A 296 -15.50 18.52 1.38
C SER A 296 -14.98 19.15 2.68
N LEU A 297 -13.67 19.47 2.74
CA LEU A 297 -13.04 20.00 3.95
C LEU A 297 -13.44 21.44 4.24
N GLN A 298 -13.59 21.75 5.54
CA GLN A 298 -13.80 23.12 6.00
C GLN A 298 -12.51 23.95 5.89
N PRO A 299 -12.62 25.27 5.61
CA PRO A 299 -11.45 26.15 5.54
C PRO A 299 -10.56 26.08 6.78
N CYS A 300 -9.29 26.37 6.61
CA CYS A 300 -8.37 26.52 7.73
C CYS A 300 -8.78 27.75 8.56
N ASN A 301 -8.77 27.61 9.87
CA ASN A 301 -8.90 28.72 10.81
C ASN A 301 -7.69 29.65 10.76
#